data_44276bc8fb021109d7d54e08cf700579
#
_entry.id   44276bc8fb021109d7d54e08cf700579
#
_cell.length_a   1.000
_cell.length_b   1.000
_cell.length_c   1.000
_cell.angle_alpha   90.00
_cell.angle_beta   90.00
_cell.angle_gamma   90.00
#
_symmetry.space_group_name_H-M   'P 1'
#
loop_
_entity.id
_entity.type
_entity.pdbx_description
1 polymer ?
#
loop_
_entity_poly.entity_id
_entity_poly.type
_entity_poly.pdbx_seq_one_letter_code
_entity_poly.pdbx_strand_id
1 'polypeptide(L)'
;MSEVIVVTSGKGGVGKTTTTANIGTGLAKLGKKVVMIDTDTGLRNLDVVLGLENRIVYNLVDVVEGNCRLKQAMIADKRCPNLFLLPTAQTRDKSAVTPEQMIKVIDEIKNDPEGFDYIILDCPAGIEQGFQNAIAGADRALVVTTPEVSAIRDADRIVGLLDAHGLQNHEDLIVNRIRMDMVNRGEMMSIDDVNDILQLNVIGAVPDDENIVVATNKGQPLVGDDSLAGQAYMNICRRITGCLLYTSPSPRDGLLS
;
A
#
# COMPACT_ATOMS: atom_id res chain seq x y z
N MET A 1 6.11 -18.28 5.87
CA MET A 1 5.04 -17.54 6.59
C MET A 1 4.70 -16.33 5.78
N SER A 2 3.42 -16.00 5.62
CA SER A 2 3.01 -14.79 4.92
C SER A 2 3.34 -13.56 5.76
N GLU A 3 3.90 -12.50 5.16
CA GLU A 3 4.08 -11.20 5.80
C GLU A 3 2.86 -10.31 5.53
N VAL A 4 2.32 -9.69 6.58
CA VAL A 4 1.18 -8.77 6.49
C VAL A 4 1.68 -7.34 6.55
N ILE A 5 1.48 -6.61 5.47
CA ILE A 5 1.93 -5.23 5.31
C ILE A 5 0.72 -4.31 5.23
N VAL A 6 0.62 -3.36 6.16
CA VAL A 6 -0.36 -2.28 6.03
C VAL A 6 0.26 -1.07 5.33
N VAL A 7 -0.42 -0.54 4.32
CA VAL A 7 -0.04 0.72 3.66
C VAL A 7 -0.95 1.81 4.20
N THR A 8 -0.39 2.78 4.90
CA THR A 8 -1.14 3.82 5.61
C THR A 8 -0.62 5.22 5.37
N SER A 9 -1.39 6.23 5.75
CA SER A 9 -1.01 7.64 5.66
C SER A 9 -1.86 8.50 6.58
N GLY A 10 -1.30 9.57 7.10
CA GLY A 10 -2.05 10.51 7.94
C GLY A 10 -3.04 11.39 7.17
N LYS A 11 -2.81 11.60 5.87
CA LYS A 11 -3.59 12.52 5.03
C LYS A 11 -4.20 11.81 3.82
N GLY A 12 -5.41 12.17 3.45
CA GLY A 12 -6.02 11.76 2.19
C GLY A 12 -5.31 12.36 0.98
N GLY A 13 -5.29 11.62 -0.12
CA GLY A 13 -4.76 12.13 -1.40
C GLY A 13 -3.23 12.06 -1.57
N VAL A 14 -2.46 11.54 -0.61
CA VAL A 14 -0.99 11.38 -0.73
C VAL A 14 -0.57 10.25 -1.68
N GLY A 15 -1.53 9.48 -2.21
CA GLY A 15 -1.27 8.40 -3.17
C GLY A 15 -1.15 7.01 -2.55
N LYS A 16 -1.69 6.78 -1.37
CA LYS A 16 -1.67 5.51 -0.64
C LYS A 16 -2.19 4.33 -1.49
N THR A 17 -3.43 4.37 -1.96
CA THR A 17 -4.04 3.31 -2.78
C THR A 17 -3.26 3.03 -4.07
N THR A 18 -2.75 4.07 -4.73
CA THR A 18 -1.87 3.93 -5.90
C THR A 18 -0.57 3.23 -5.53
N THR A 19 0.02 3.57 -4.39
CA THR A 19 1.22 2.92 -3.86
C THR A 19 0.94 1.46 -3.53
N THR A 20 -0.18 1.16 -2.84
CA THR A 20 -0.63 -0.21 -2.55
C THR A 20 -0.73 -1.05 -3.82
N ALA A 21 -1.42 -0.53 -4.85
CA ALA A 21 -1.59 -1.23 -6.12
C ALA A 21 -0.27 -1.50 -6.84
N ASN A 22 0.66 -0.53 -6.85
CA ASN A 22 1.96 -0.69 -7.46
C ASN A 22 2.86 -1.66 -6.68
N ILE A 23 2.87 -1.61 -5.35
CA ILE A 23 3.64 -2.54 -4.52
C ILE A 23 3.11 -3.97 -4.70
N GLY A 24 1.80 -4.19 -4.57
CA GLY A 24 1.22 -5.53 -4.74
C GLY A 24 1.50 -6.12 -6.12
N THR A 25 1.33 -5.31 -7.17
CA THR A 25 1.64 -5.73 -8.55
C THR A 25 3.14 -5.99 -8.74
N GLY A 26 4.00 -5.14 -8.18
CA GLY A 26 5.45 -5.29 -8.30
C GLY A 26 5.98 -6.53 -7.59
N LEU A 27 5.50 -6.82 -6.37
CA LEU A 27 5.84 -8.07 -5.67
C LEU A 27 5.38 -9.30 -6.45
N ALA A 28 4.18 -9.25 -7.04
CA ALA A 28 3.69 -10.34 -7.89
C ALA A 28 4.53 -10.51 -9.17
N LYS A 29 5.00 -9.42 -9.80
CA LYS A 29 5.95 -9.47 -10.92
C LYS A 29 7.32 -10.04 -10.52
N LEU A 30 7.72 -9.90 -9.24
CA LEU A 30 8.92 -10.55 -8.68
C LEU A 30 8.68 -12.03 -8.31
N GLY A 31 7.56 -12.61 -8.71
CA GLY A 31 7.23 -14.02 -8.50
C GLY A 31 6.63 -14.34 -7.14
N LYS A 32 6.32 -13.33 -6.32
CA LYS A 32 5.65 -13.51 -5.02
C LYS A 32 4.15 -13.67 -5.19
N LYS A 33 3.53 -14.51 -4.37
CA LYS A 33 2.08 -14.64 -4.35
C LYS A 33 1.49 -13.64 -3.37
N VAL A 34 0.68 -12.72 -3.87
CA VAL A 34 0.20 -11.54 -3.14
C VAL A 34 -1.31 -11.48 -3.13
N VAL A 35 -1.90 -11.22 -1.97
CA VAL A 35 -3.29 -10.78 -1.87
C VAL A 35 -3.33 -9.36 -1.33
N MET A 36 -4.06 -8.50 -2.00
CA MET A 36 -4.35 -7.14 -1.53
C MET A 36 -5.76 -7.09 -0.98
N ILE A 37 -5.94 -6.41 0.15
CA ILE A 37 -7.25 -6.21 0.79
C ILE A 37 -7.52 -4.70 0.84
N ASP A 38 -8.60 -4.26 0.21
CA ASP A 38 -9.10 -2.90 0.37
C ASP A 38 -9.89 -2.84 1.69
N THR A 39 -9.47 -1.99 2.62
CA THR A 39 -10.14 -1.82 3.91
C THR A 39 -10.91 -0.50 4.03
N ASP A 40 -10.95 0.30 2.96
CA ASP A 40 -11.71 1.57 2.90
C ASP A 40 -13.18 1.30 2.54
N THR A 41 -13.96 0.88 3.53
CA THR A 41 -15.40 0.69 3.38
C THR A 41 -16.08 2.01 3.03
N GLY A 42 -16.68 2.07 1.85
CA GLY A 42 -17.41 3.25 1.36
C GLY A 42 -16.75 4.02 0.21
N LEU A 43 -15.44 4.08 0.14
CA LEU A 43 -14.70 4.72 -0.96
C LEU A 43 -13.79 3.71 -1.68
N ARG A 44 -14.34 2.58 -2.05
CA ARG A 44 -13.65 1.53 -2.78
C ARG A 44 -12.90 2.09 -3.99
N ASN A 45 -11.56 2.05 -3.95
CA ASN A 45 -10.70 2.62 -4.98
C ASN A 45 -9.64 1.65 -5.50
N LEU A 46 -9.23 0.66 -4.71
CA LEU A 46 -8.14 -0.24 -5.07
C LEU A 46 -8.49 -1.10 -6.30
N ASP A 47 -9.74 -1.53 -6.40
CA ASP A 47 -10.26 -2.28 -7.55
C ASP A 47 -10.24 -1.46 -8.85
N VAL A 48 -10.54 -0.15 -8.77
CA VAL A 48 -10.48 0.76 -9.93
C VAL A 48 -9.03 0.94 -10.39
N VAL A 49 -8.10 1.18 -9.46
CA VAL A 49 -6.67 1.32 -9.78
C VAL A 49 -6.11 0.06 -10.42
N LEU A 50 -6.67 -1.10 -10.07
CA LEU A 50 -6.29 -2.40 -10.64
C LEU A 50 -7.10 -2.79 -11.89
N GLY A 51 -8.16 -2.03 -12.25
CA GLY A 51 -9.06 -2.38 -13.35
C GLY A 51 -9.82 -3.69 -13.14
N LEU A 52 -10.19 -3.98 -11.89
CA LEU A 52 -10.88 -5.21 -11.48
C LEU A 52 -12.34 -4.96 -11.05
N GLU A 53 -12.81 -3.72 -11.08
CA GLU A 53 -14.11 -3.27 -10.57
C GLU A 53 -15.30 -4.04 -11.17
N ASN A 54 -15.21 -4.42 -12.45
CA ASN A 54 -16.27 -5.15 -13.17
C ASN A 54 -16.28 -6.68 -12.89
N ARG A 55 -15.39 -7.16 -12.03
CA ARG A 55 -15.24 -8.59 -11.71
C ARG A 55 -15.70 -8.94 -10.31
N ILE A 56 -16.16 -7.96 -9.55
CA ILE A 56 -16.55 -8.13 -8.16
C ILE A 56 -17.94 -8.74 -8.08
N VAL A 57 -18.04 -9.89 -7.41
CA VAL A 57 -19.31 -10.57 -7.09
C VAL A 57 -19.55 -10.54 -5.60
N TYR A 58 -18.51 -10.85 -4.81
CA TYR A 58 -18.49 -10.82 -3.36
C TYR A 58 -17.35 -9.93 -2.87
N ASN A 59 -17.41 -9.52 -1.62
CA ASN A 59 -16.48 -8.60 -1.00
C ASN A 59 -16.14 -9.03 0.44
N LEU A 60 -15.28 -8.28 1.12
CA LEU A 60 -14.83 -8.55 2.48
C LEU A 60 -16.00 -8.67 3.48
N VAL A 61 -17.03 -7.81 3.35
CA VAL A 61 -18.20 -7.85 4.26
C VAL A 61 -18.97 -9.16 4.06
N ASP A 62 -19.16 -9.63 2.82
CA ASP A 62 -19.81 -10.92 2.55
C ASP A 62 -19.05 -12.09 3.18
N VAL A 63 -17.71 -12.02 3.23
CA VAL A 63 -16.88 -13.05 3.89
C VAL A 63 -17.10 -13.04 5.40
N VAL A 64 -17.01 -11.87 6.04
CA VAL A 64 -17.13 -11.80 7.51
C VAL A 64 -18.55 -12.07 8.00
N GLU A 65 -19.57 -11.85 7.19
CA GLU A 65 -20.97 -12.21 7.46
C GLU A 65 -21.29 -13.68 7.16
N GLY A 66 -20.35 -14.42 6.52
CA GLY A 66 -20.55 -15.81 6.15
C GLY A 66 -21.42 -16.04 4.92
N ASN A 67 -21.68 -14.99 4.12
CA ASN A 67 -22.46 -15.06 2.88
C ASN A 67 -21.71 -15.79 1.75
N CYS A 68 -20.38 -15.83 1.83
CA CYS A 68 -19.53 -16.53 0.89
C CYS A 68 -18.23 -17.03 1.56
N ARG A 69 -17.53 -17.97 0.90
CA ARG A 69 -16.18 -18.37 1.32
C ARG A 69 -15.15 -17.35 0.81
N LEU A 70 -14.05 -17.18 1.53
CA LEU A 70 -12.95 -16.27 1.18
C LEU A 70 -12.50 -16.42 -0.28
N LYS A 71 -12.30 -17.64 -0.76
CA LYS A 71 -11.90 -17.90 -2.18
C LYS A 71 -12.90 -17.40 -3.23
N GLN A 72 -14.16 -17.26 -2.87
CA GLN A 72 -15.19 -16.76 -3.79
C GLN A 72 -15.17 -15.23 -3.87
N ALA A 73 -14.69 -14.55 -2.84
CA ALA A 73 -14.54 -13.11 -2.79
C ALA A 73 -13.18 -12.63 -3.35
N MET A 74 -12.15 -13.47 -3.31
CA MET A 74 -10.84 -13.15 -3.88
C MET A 74 -10.87 -13.18 -5.41
N ILE A 75 -10.38 -12.11 -6.03
CA ILE A 75 -10.34 -11.93 -7.49
C ILE A 75 -8.90 -12.05 -7.96
N ALA A 76 -8.57 -13.08 -8.74
CA ALA A 76 -7.25 -13.20 -9.38
C ALA A 76 -7.12 -12.19 -10.54
N ASP A 77 -6.02 -11.45 -10.63
CA ASP A 77 -5.74 -10.61 -11.80
C ASP A 77 -5.24 -11.49 -12.95
N LYS A 78 -5.96 -11.46 -14.09
CA LYS A 78 -5.60 -12.26 -15.28
C LYS A 78 -4.28 -11.81 -15.92
N ARG A 79 -3.87 -10.56 -15.70
CA ARG A 79 -2.63 -9.99 -16.24
C ARG A 79 -1.43 -10.30 -15.33
N CYS A 80 -1.69 -10.57 -14.05
CA CYS A 80 -0.68 -10.89 -13.05
C CYS A 80 -1.16 -12.09 -12.20
N PRO A 81 -0.90 -13.34 -12.64
CA PRO A 81 -1.51 -14.54 -12.04
C PRO A 81 -1.22 -14.73 -10.54
N ASN A 82 -0.15 -14.13 -10.02
CA ASN A 82 0.20 -14.19 -8.61
C ASN A 82 -0.45 -13.10 -7.76
N LEU A 83 -1.30 -12.26 -8.37
CA LEU A 83 -1.95 -11.14 -7.71
C LEU A 83 -3.44 -11.40 -7.51
N PHE A 84 -3.90 -11.22 -6.29
CA PHE A 84 -5.30 -11.37 -5.89
C PHE A 84 -5.76 -10.10 -5.19
N LEU A 85 -7.03 -9.76 -5.38
CA LEU A 85 -7.72 -8.67 -4.68
C LEU A 85 -8.88 -9.24 -3.87
N LEU A 86 -8.96 -8.90 -2.59
CA LEU A 86 -10.17 -8.99 -1.79
C LEU A 86 -10.75 -7.57 -1.66
N PRO A 87 -11.82 -7.25 -2.42
CA PRO A 87 -12.38 -5.92 -2.41
C PRO A 87 -13.23 -5.69 -1.16
N THR A 88 -13.41 -4.42 -0.78
CA THR A 88 -14.36 -4.04 0.26
C THR A 88 -15.77 -3.78 -0.31
N ALA A 89 -16.73 -3.59 0.58
CA ALA A 89 -18.10 -3.22 0.20
C ALA A 89 -18.23 -1.72 -0.09
N GLN A 90 -19.12 -1.36 -1.00
CA GLN A 90 -19.57 0.03 -1.21
C GLN A 90 -20.69 0.38 -0.22
N THR A 91 -20.49 0.14 1.05
CA THR A 91 -21.46 0.48 2.10
C THR A 91 -21.07 1.77 2.80
N ARG A 92 -22.05 2.47 3.33
CA ARG A 92 -21.81 3.64 4.19
C ARG A 92 -21.47 3.27 5.64
N ASP A 93 -21.67 2.03 6.00
CA ASP A 93 -21.36 1.54 7.34
C ASP A 93 -19.88 1.16 7.45
N LYS A 94 -19.09 2.06 8.02
CA LYS A 94 -17.66 1.87 8.26
C LYS A 94 -17.37 0.85 9.38
N SER A 95 -18.39 0.45 10.15
CA SER A 95 -18.30 -0.55 11.22
C SER A 95 -18.64 -1.95 10.76
N ALA A 96 -18.87 -2.16 9.47
CA ALA A 96 -19.24 -3.46 8.90
C ALA A 96 -18.20 -4.58 9.13
N VAL A 97 -16.94 -4.20 9.44
CA VAL A 97 -15.85 -5.13 9.77
C VAL A 97 -15.22 -4.69 11.07
N THR A 98 -14.95 -5.64 11.99
CA THR A 98 -14.23 -5.38 13.24
C THR A 98 -12.77 -5.81 13.14
N PRO A 99 -11.87 -5.34 14.05
CA PRO A 99 -10.48 -5.81 14.11
C PRO A 99 -10.37 -7.33 14.25
N GLU A 100 -11.19 -7.95 15.08
CA GLU A 100 -11.18 -9.39 15.30
C GLU A 100 -11.63 -10.18 14.06
N GLN A 101 -12.56 -9.65 13.29
CA GLN A 101 -12.98 -10.22 12.01
C GLN A 101 -11.88 -10.10 10.97
N MET A 102 -11.17 -8.95 10.92
CA MET A 102 -10.03 -8.75 10.02
C MET A 102 -8.91 -9.74 10.33
N ILE A 103 -8.56 -9.92 11.62
CA ILE A 103 -7.56 -10.92 12.04
C ILE A 103 -7.95 -12.33 11.57
N LYS A 104 -9.22 -12.73 11.71
CA LYS A 104 -9.70 -14.04 11.22
C LYS A 104 -9.53 -14.21 9.71
N VAL A 105 -9.85 -13.16 8.93
CA VAL A 105 -9.66 -13.19 7.46
C VAL A 105 -8.18 -13.33 7.12
N ILE A 106 -7.31 -12.57 7.79
CA ILE A 106 -5.86 -12.63 7.61
C ILE A 106 -5.34 -14.03 7.95
N ASP A 107 -5.78 -14.62 9.06
CA ASP A 107 -5.40 -15.97 9.48
C ASP A 107 -5.88 -17.03 8.48
N GLU A 108 -7.09 -16.88 7.92
CA GLU A 108 -7.58 -17.79 6.87
C GLU A 108 -6.70 -17.71 5.62
N ILE A 109 -6.26 -16.50 5.21
CA ILE A 109 -5.33 -16.32 4.09
C ILE A 109 -3.94 -16.91 4.41
N LYS A 110 -3.40 -16.65 5.61
CA LYS A 110 -2.10 -17.21 6.05
C LYS A 110 -2.08 -18.74 6.03
N ASN A 111 -3.23 -19.36 6.29
CA ASN A 111 -3.38 -20.83 6.34
C ASN A 111 -3.90 -21.43 5.02
N ASP A 112 -4.08 -20.63 3.97
CA ASP A 112 -4.54 -21.15 2.67
C ASP A 112 -3.50 -22.10 2.07
N PRO A 113 -3.90 -23.33 1.64
CA PRO A 113 -2.98 -24.31 1.04
C PRO A 113 -2.22 -23.82 -0.19
N GLU A 114 -2.77 -22.83 -0.88
CA GLU A 114 -2.08 -22.21 -2.02
C GLU A 114 -0.85 -21.40 -1.62
N GLY A 115 -0.76 -20.94 -0.36
CA GLY A 115 0.36 -20.21 0.22
C GLY A 115 0.53 -18.81 -0.38
N PHE A 116 0.32 -17.77 0.43
CA PHE A 116 0.62 -16.39 0.05
C PHE A 116 1.93 -15.95 0.69
N ASP A 117 2.77 -15.21 -0.06
CA ASP A 117 3.98 -14.61 0.49
C ASP A 117 3.66 -13.30 1.23
N TYR A 118 2.74 -12.50 0.65
CA TYR A 118 2.37 -11.19 1.18
C TYR A 118 0.85 -11.00 1.22
N ILE A 119 0.39 -10.38 2.30
CA ILE A 119 -0.96 -9.84 2.47
C ILE A 119 -0.81 -8.34 2.62
N ILE A 120 -1.34 -7.53 1.69
CA ILE A 120 -1.19 -6.08 1.70
C ILE A 120 -2.55 -5.44 1.97
N LEU A 121 -2.62 -4.63 3.04
CA LEU A 121 -3.82 -3.94 3.47
C LEU A 121 -3.77 -2.49 3.01
N ASP A 122 -4.70 -2.06 2.13
CA ASP A 122 -4.89 -0.64 1.80
C ASP A 122 -5.73 0.01 2.89
N CYS A 123 -5.09 0.78 3.74
CA CYS A 123 -5.74 1.42 4.88
C CYS A 123 -6.51 2.67 4.43
N PRO A 124 -7.71 2.98 4.95
CA PRO A 124 -8.35 4.27 4.70
C PRO A 124 -7.52 5.44 5.25
N ALA A 125 -7.78 6.64 4.76
CA ALA A 125 -7.14 7.82 5.30
C ALA A 125 -7.68 8.16 6.70
N GLY A 126 -6.81 8.64 7.58
CA GLY A 126 -7.17 9.04 8.94
C GLY A 126 -6.96 7.95 9.98
N ILE A 127 -7.52 8.16 11.16
CA ILE A 127 -7.26 7.38 12.38
C ILE A 127 -8.52 6.69 12.93
N GLU A 128 -9.58 6.66 12.15
CA GLU A 128 -10.88 6.12 12.54
C GLU A 128 -10.90 4.58 12.56
N GLN A 129 -12.08 3.98 12.72
CA GLN A 129 -12.28 2.53 12.81
C GLN A 129 -11.61 1.74 11.70
N GLY A 130 -11.63 2.25 10.44
CA GLY A 130 -10.97 1.57 9.31
C GLY A 130 -9.45 1.45 9.47
N PHE A 131 -8.81 2.45 10.09
CA PHE A 131 -7.39 2.37 10.46
C PHE A 131 -7.13 1.27 11.48
N GLN A 132 -7.96 1.20 12.54
CA GLN A 132 -7.85 0.17 13.58
C GLN A 132 -7.99 -1.23 12.99
N ASN A 133 -8.93 -1.42 12.05
CA ASN A 133 -9.13 -2.68 11.37
C ASN A 133 -7.91 -3.08 10.53
N ALA A 134 -7.33 -2.11 9.80
CA ALA A 134 -6.21 -2.38 8.91
C ALA A 134 -4.92 -2.74 9.66
N ILE A 135 -4.67 -2.13 10.83
CA ILE A 135 -3.45 -2.39 11.60
C ILE A 135 -3.53 -3.63 12.50
N ALA A 136 -4.74 -4.13 12.81
CA ALA A 136 -4.96 -5.17 13.82
C ALA A 136 -4.23 -6.50 13.58
N GLY A 137 -3.86 -6.81 12.34
CA GLY A 137 -3.14 -8.03 12.00
C GLY A 137 -1.86 -7.78 11.22
N ALA A 138 -1.37 -6.54 11.19
CA ALA A 138 -0.18 -6.17 10.42
C ALA A 138 1.11 -6.58 11.15
N ASP A 139 2.04 -7.14 10.38
CA ASP A 139 3.41 -7.46 10.83
C ASP A 139 4.35 -6.27 10.55
N ARG A 140 4.02 -5.42 9.57
CA ARG A 140 4.81 -4.27 9.12
C ARG A 140 3.92 -3.16 8.57
N ALA A 141 4.34 -1.90 8.71
CA ALA A 141 3.65 -0.74 8.16
C ALA A 141 4.50 0.00 7.12
N LEU A 142 3.88 0.42 6.02
CA LEU A 142 4.45 1.35 5.06
C LEU A 142 3.72 2.68 5.17
N VAL A 143 4.39 3.67 5.73
CA VAL A 143 3.85 5.02 5.88
C VAL A 143 4.12 5.81 4.60
N VAL A 144 3.05 6.23 3.92
CA VAL A 144 3.14 7.03 2.69
C VAL A 144 2.86 8.48 3.03
N THR A 145 3.78 9.37 2.68
CA THR A 145 3.62 10.82 2.83
C THR A 145 4.09 11.56 1.59
N THR A 146 3.73 12.85 1.49
CA THR A 146 4.31 13.78 0.51
C THR A 146 5.23 14.76 1.24
N PRO A 147 6.23 15.38 0.58
CA PRO A 147 7.17 16.32 1.21
C PRO A 147 6.52 17.71 1.45
N GLU A 148 5.34 17.70 2.07
CA GLU A 148 4.55 18.86 2.46
C GLU A 148 4.42 18.88 3.99
N VAL A 149 4.60 20.04 4.61
CA VAL A 149 4.56 20.20 6.08
C VAL A 149 3.30 19.60 6.71
N SER A 150 2.13 19.80 6.09
CA SER A 150 0.86 19.26 6.62
C SER A 150 0.82 17.74 6.55
N ALA A 151 1.30 17.14 5.44
CA ALA A 151 1.30 15.69 5.26
C ALA A 151 2.27 15.01 6.24
N ILE A 152 3.43 15.63 6.48
CA ILE A 152 4.44 15.13 7.42
C ILE A 152 3.92 15.16 8.86
N ARG A 153 3.24 16.25 9.28
CA ARG A 153 2.62 16.32 10.61
C ARG A 153 1.55 15.25 10.83
N ASP A 154 0.77 14.96 9.79
CA ASP A 154 -0.24 13.92 9.86
C ASP A 154 0.40 12.52 9.85
N ALA A 155 1.52 12.34 9.12
CA ALA A 155 2.30 11.10 9.15
C ALA A 155 2.93 10.85 10.53
N ASP A 156 3.48 11.87 11.17
CA ASP A 156 4.04 11.77 12.54
C ASP A 156 3.01 11.25 13.55
N ARG A 157 1.76 11.71 13.46
CA ARG A 157 0.67 11.19 14.28
C ARG A 157 0.38 9.71 14.01
N ILE A 158 0.44 9.28 12.74
CA ILE A 158 0.25 7.87 12.37
C ILE A 158 1.36 7.02 12.95
N VAL A 159 2.62 7.44 12.87
CA VAL A 159 3.77 6.76 13.47
C VAL A 159 3.53 6.54 14.97
N GLY A 160 3.17 7.58 15.71
CA GLY A 160 2.86 7.44 17.14
C GLY A 160 1.70 6.48 17.44
N LEU A 161 0.72 6.33 16.54
CA LEU A 161 -0.35 5.35 16.68
C LEU A 161 0.11 3.93 16.35
N LEU A 162 0.94 3.75 15.34
CA LEU A 162 1.53 2.45 14.99
C LEU A 162 2.41 1.95 16.12
N ASP A 163 3.25 2.80 16.70
CA ASP A 163 4.06 2.51 17.90
C ASP A 163 3.19 2.01 19.06
N ALA A 164 2.08 2.70 19.33
CA ALA A 164 1.15 2.34 20.39
C ALA A 164 0.46 0.98 20.16
N HIS A 165 0.41 0.51 18.90
CA HIS A 165 -0.12 -0.80 18.51
C HIS A 165 0.95 -1.88 18.36
N GLY A 166 2.20 -1.60 18.73
CA GLY A 166 3.28 -2.59 18.77
C GLY A 166 4.02 -2.78 17.45
N LEU A 167 3.85 -1.86 16.48
CA LEU A 167 4.58 -1.88 15.21
C LEU A 167 5.91 -1.09 15.26
N GLN A 168 6.33 -0.62 16.44
CA GLN A 168 7.59 0.08 16.63
C GLN A 168 8.77 -0.71 16.04
N ASN A 169 9.61 -0.07 15.23
CA ASN A 169 10.70 -0.67 14.44
C ASN A 169 10.25 -1.61 13.29
N HIS A 170 8.97 -1.67 12.99
CA HIS A 170 8.40 -2.37 11.84
C HIS A 170 7.72 -1.42 10.86
N GLU A 171 8.13 -0.15 10.89
CA GLU A 171 7.63 0.90 10.01
C GLU A 171 8.69 1.34 9.04
N ASP A 172 8.29 1.50 7.79
CA ASP A 172 9.11 2.09 6.75
C ASP A 172 8.39 3.28 6.10
N LEU A 173 9.17 4.20 5.56
CA LEU A 173 8.69 5.42 4.93
C LEU A 173 8.80 5.35 3.42
N ILE A 174 7.74 5.78 2.75
CA ILE A 174 7.72 6.07 1.31
C ILE A 174 7.38 7.54 1.12
N VAL A 175 8.32 8.31 0.58
CA VAL A 175 8.12 9.71 0.21
C VAL A 175 7.58 9.76 -1.22
N ASN A 176 6.31 10.14 -1.38
CA ASN A 176 5.63 10.17 -2.67
C ASN A 176 5.54 11.58 -3.24
N ARG A 177 5.40 11.71 -4.57
CA ARG A 177 5.26 12.98 -5.31
C ARG A 177 6.40 13.96 -5.07
N ILE A 178 7.63 13.47 -4.99
CA ILE A 178 8.78 14.34 -4.86
C ILE A 178 9.11 15.03 -6.20
N ARG A 179 9.40 16.31 -6.13
CA ARG A 179 9.80 17.13 -7.28
C ARG A 179 11.20 17.69 -7.06
N MET A 180 12.19 17.05 -7.71
CA MET A 180 13.61 17.38 -7.52
C MET A 180 13.95 18.81 -7.93
N ASP A 181 13.24 19.38 -8.91
CA ASP A 181 13.40 20.76 -9.31
C ASP A 181 13.01 21.73 -8.17
N MET A 182 11.97 21.43 -7.41
CA MET A 182 11.54 22.21 -6.23
C MET A 182 12.47 21.99 -5.03
N VAL A 183 12.91 20.74 -4.80
CA VAL A 183 13.88 20.43 -3.74
C VAL A 183 15.18 21.22 -3.97
N ASN A 184 15.70 21.23 -5.19
CA ASN A 184 16.94 21.94 -5.53
C ASN A 184 16.82 23.48 -5.37
N ARG A 185 15.60 24.03 -5.44
CA ARG A 185 15.34 25.47 -5.20
C ARG A 185 15.01 25.79 -3.72
N GLY A 186 14.95 24.77 -2.84
CA GLY A 186 14.54 24.93 -1.44
C GLY A 186 13.04 25.24 -1.25
N GLU A 187 12.21 24.94 -2.25
CA GLU A 187 10.76 25.15 -2.25
C GLU A 187 9.97 23.91 -1.80
N MET A 188 10.64 22.77 -1.67
CA MET A 188 10.11 21.49 -1.20
C MET A 188 11.12 20.82 -0.29
N MET A 189 10.65 20.15 0.74
CA MET A 189 11.51 19.36 1.64
C MET A 189 12.21 18.24 0.87
N SER A 190 13.47 18.01 1.20
CA SER A 190 14.23 16.86 0.72
C SER A 190 13.78 15.57 1.42
N ILE A 191 14.25 14.43 0.93
CA ILE A 191 14.04 13.13 1.59
C ILE A 191 14.68 13.14 2.98
N ASP A 192 15.87 13.75 3.10
CA ASP A 192 16.61 13.83 4.36
C ASP A 192 15.84 14.68 5.38
N ASP A 193 15.28 15.84 4.96
CA ASP A 193 14.45 16.68 5.83
C ASP A 193 13.23 15.91 6.38
N VAL A 194 12.57 15.12 5.50
CA VAL A 194 11.41 14.30 5.90
C VAL A 194 11.84 13.21 6.87
N ASN A 195 12.96 12.56 6.59
CA ASN A 195 13.52 11.51 7.44
C ASN A 195 13.95 12.03 8.80
N ASP A 196 14.55 13.22 8.85
CA ASP A 196 14.96 13.86 10.13
C ASP A 196 13.77 14.15 11.04
N ILE A 197 12.60 14.40 10.46
CA ILE A 197 11.37 14.64 11.24
C ILE A 197 10.72 13.32 11.69
N LEU A 198 10.54 12.37 10.78
CA LEU A 198 9.77 11.15 11.05
C LEU A 198 10.61 10.02 11.66
N GLN A 199 11.93 10.06 11.55
CA GLN A 199 12.88 9.07 12.09
C GLN A 199 12.56 7.63 11.68
N LEU A 200 12.05 7.44 10.43
CA LEU A 200 11.72 6.13 9.86
C LEU A 200 12.74 5.72 8.81
N ASN A 201 12.88 4.42 8.59
CA ASN A 201 13.68 3.89 7.49
C ASN A 201 13.02 4.20 6.14
N VAL A 202 13.65 5.03 5.31
CA VAL A 202 13.14 5.37 3.97
C VAL A 202 13.43 4.24 3.00
N ILE A 203 12.41 3.50 2.57
CA ILE A 203 12.55 2.42 1.60
C ILE A 203 12.34 2.87 0.15
N GLY A 204 11.88 4.09 -0.06
CA GLY A 204 11.76 4.63 -1.40
C GLY A 204 11.21 6.05 -1.48
N ALA A 205 11.54 6.70 -2.59
CA ALA A 205 10.99 7.98 -2.98
C ALA A 205 10.43 7.87 -4.41
N VAL A 206 9.17 8.25 -4.57
CA VAL A 206 8.46 8.18 -5.85
C VAL A 206 8.33 9.60 -6.40
N PRO A 207 8.82 9.88 -7.61
CA PRO A 207 8.68 11.19 -8.22
C PRO A 207 7.23 11.52 -8.55
N ASP A 208 6.92 12.81 -8.62
CA ASP A 208 5.65 13.28 -9.17
C ASP A 208 5.69 13.05 -10.70
N ASP A 209 4.89 12.09 -11.16
CA ASP A 209 4.92 11.59 -12.54
C ASP A 209 3.50 11.50 -13.08
N GLU A 210 3.22 12.19 -14.18
CA GLU A 210 1.91 12.21 -14.83
C GLU A 210 1.49 10.81 -15.37
N ASN A 211 2.46 9.94 -15.66
CA ASN A 211 2.19 8.57 -16.07
C ASN A 211 1.42 7.77 -15.01
N ILE A 212 1.55 8.14 -13.73
CA ILE A 212 0.76 7.54 -12.64
C ILE A 212 -0.75 7.75 -12.89
N VAL A 213 -1.14 8.98 -13.27
CA VAL A 213 -2.55 9.30 -13.56
C VAL A 213 -3.05 8.52 -14.77
N VAL A 214 -2.23 8.47 -15.83
CA VAL A 214 -2.55 7.72 -17.05
C VAL A 214 -2.72 6.23 -16.76
N ALA A 215 -1.82 5.64 -15.99
CA ALA A 215 -1.85 4.24 -15.60
C ALA A 215 -3.07 3.91 -14.71
N THR A 216 -3.34 4.77 -13.72
CA THR A 216 -4.52 4.63 -12.84
C THR A 216 -5.83 4.68 -13.64
N ASN A 217 -5.96 5.63 -14.58
CA ASN A 217 -7.16 5.74 -15.43
C ASN A 217 -7.35 4.53 -16.36
N LYS A 218 -6.27 3.80 -16.68
CA LYS A 218 -6.32 2.55 -17.44
C LYS A 218 -6.54 1.31 -16.58
N GLY A 219 -6.57 1.45 -15.26
CA GLY A 219 -6.62 0.33 -14.33
C GLY A 219 -5.38 -0.59 -14.44
N GLN A 220 -4.21 -0.02 -14.67
CA GLN A 220 -2.96 -0.75 -14.89
C GLN A 220 -1.83 -0.08 -14.09
N PRO A 221 -1.45 -0.64 -12.92
CA PRO A 221 -0.29 -0.14 -12.18
C PRO A 221 0.97 -0.10 -13.04
N LEU A 222 1.73 1.01 -12.93
CA LEU A 222 2.88 1.27 -13.81
C LEU A 222 4.19 0.61 -13.33
N VAL A 223 4.18 -0.03 -12.17
CA VAL A 223 5.38 -0.63 -11.57
C VAL A 223 6.13 -1.51 -12.57
N GLY A 224 7.43 -1.22 -12.73
CA GLY A 224 8.31 -1.95 -13.64
C GLY A 224 8.16 -1.58 -15.11
N ASP A 225 7.50 -0.46 -15.44
CA ASP A 225 7.64 0.19 -16.74
C ASP A 225 8.90 1.09 -16.76
N ASP A 226 9.18 1.73 -17.91
CA ASP A 226 10.38 2.54 -18.10
C ASP A 226 10.26 3.95 -17.49
N SER A 227 9.13 4.32 -16.87
CA SER A 227 8.96 5.59 -16.18
C SER A 227 9.77 5.63 -14.89
N LEU A 228 10.15 6.85 -14.45
CA LEU A 228 10.86 7.01 -13.17
C LEU A 228 10.05 6.48 -11.98
N ALA A 229 8.74 6.73 -11.99
CA ALA A 229 7.85 6.22 -10.94
C ALA A 229 7.72 4.70 -10.98
N GLY A 230 7.65 4.08 -12.18
CA GLY A 230 7.59 2.62 -12.32
C GLY A 230 8.84 1.92 -11.81
N GLN A 231 9.99 2.50 -12.09
CA GLN A 231 11.27 2.02 -11.59
C GLN A 231 11.40 2.22 -10.07
N ALA A 232 10.97 3.37 -9.54
CA ALA A 232 10.96 3.65 -8.11
C ALA A 232 10.11 2.62 -7.34
N TYR A 233 8.89 2.34 -7.81
CA TYR A 233 8.04 1.29 -7.22
C TYR A 233 8.67 -0.10 -7.29
N MET A 234 9.31 -0.45 -8.41
CA MET A 234 9.99 -1.74 -8.52
C MET A 234 11.16 -1.85 -7.53
N ASN A 235 11.92 -0.78 -7.31
CA ASN A 235 13.00 -0.75 -6.33
C ASN A 235 12.49 -0.85 -4.90
N ILE A 236 11.34 -0.21 -4.58
CA ILE A 236 10.65 -0.42 -3.30
C ILE A 236 10.30 -1.90 -3.10
N CYS A 237 9.71 -2.55 -4.11
CA CYS A 237 9.38 -3.98 -4.04
C CYS A 237 10.62 -4.86 -3.82
N ARG A 238 11.73 -4.57 -4.47
CA ARG A 238 13.01 -5.27 -4.25
C ARG A 238 13.50 -5.11 -2.82
N ARG A 239 13.42 -3.91 -2.23
CA ARG A 239 13.79 -3.67 -0.82
C ARG A 239 12.86 -4.41 0.14
N ILE A 240 11.56 -4.45 -0.12
CA ILE A 240 10.60 -5.24 0.66
C ILE A 240 10.98 -6.73 0.66
N THR A 241 11.45 -7.26 -0.48
CA THR A 241 11.87 -8.68 -0.58
C THR A 241 13.28 -8.95 -0.01
N GLY A 242 13.93 -7.97 0.62
CA GLY A 242 15.27 -8.10 1.20
C GLY A 242 16.40 -8.02 0.18
N CYS A 243 16.13 -7.56 -1.04
CA CYS A 243 17.19 -7.34 -2.03
C CYS A 243 17.99 -6.10 -1.65
N LEU A 244 19.30 -6.28 -1.43
CA LEU A 244 20.22 -5.16 -1.16
C LEU A 244 20.43 -4.37 -2.46
N LEU A 245 19.81 -3.20 -2.54
CA LEU A 245 20.13 -2.21 -3.56
C LEU A 245 21.22 -1.28 -3.01
N TYR A 246 22.36 -1.22 -3.70
CA TYR A 246 23.49 -0.38 -3.30
C TYR A 246 23.27 1.12 -3.50
N THR A 247 22.09 1.53 -3.97
CA THR A 247 21.69 2.94 -4.14
C THR A 247 20.85 3.39 -2.97
N SER A 248 21.11 4.60 -2.46
CA SER A 248 20.20 5.26 -1.51
C SER A 248 18.81 5.39 -2.13
N PRO A 249 17.72 5.30 -1.33
CA PRO A 249 16.38 5.60 -1.81
C PRO A 249 16.34 7.02 -2.41
N SER A 250 16.34 7.12 -3.72
CA SER A 250 16.41 8.38 -4.44
C SER A 250 15.43 8.34 -5.61
N PRO A 251 14.80 9.47 -5.97
CA PRO A 251 14.04 9.57 -7.22
C PRO A 251 14.86 9.31 -8.47
N ARG A 252 16.20 9.31 -8.35
CA ARG A 252 17.14 9.01 -9.44
C ARG A 252 17.53 7.53 -9.52
N ASP A 253 17.00 6.67 -8.68
CA ASP A 253 17.31 5.21 -8.69
C ASP A 253 17.00 4.54 -10.05
N GLY A 254 16.22 5.19 -10.91
CA GLY A 254 15.99 4.78 -12.28
C GLY A 254 16.99 5.30 -13.32
N LEU A 255 17.92 6.17 -12.94
CA LEU A 255 18.88 6.77 -13.87
C LEU A 255 20.29 6.17 -13.79
N LEU A 256 20.52 5.22 -12.88
CA LEU A 256 21.80 4.58 -12.63
C LEU A 256 21.73 3.07 -12.88
N SER A 257 21.35 2.69 -14.10
CA SER A 257 21.56 1.33 -14.63
C SER A 257 22.58 1.37 -15.74
#